data_e3ac8627119c1d4d91e8aeff73885953
#
_entry.id   e3ac8627119c1d4d91e8aeff73885953
#
_cell.length_a   1.000
_cell.length_b   1.000
_cell.length_c   1.000
_cell.angle_alpha   90.00
_cell.angle_beta   90.00
_cell.angle_gamma   90.00
#
_symmetry.space_group_name_H-M   'P 1'
#
loop_
_entity.id
_entity.type
_entity.pdbx_description
1 polymer ?
#
loop_
_entity_poly.entity_id
_entity_poly.type
_entity_poly.pdbx_seq_one_letter_code
_entity_poly.pdbx_strand_id
1 'polypeptide(L)'
;MSAREKEVKIIRPTKEGDDAGYIRVGAYCRVSTDSEDQLNSFFAQVKYYNDYIRRNEMMRLVDIYADEGITGTEMQKRDEFKRMLKDAKNRKLDRVLVKSVTRFARNSLECIEAVRELKACGVSVFFENDNLDTEQMNSEIILYIKSAFAQQEALSASRRMAMSVRMRMENGTYKPSSAPYGYKLEDGDLIVLPDEAEQVRKVYELYLSGMGEKAIVKYMQTHETGGLQWSMKQVSYLLTNERYVGDLLMRKYYTPPMLPLRAKKNRGEEDMFLCEGAHEAIIPKEDYLAVQEMRRERSEKYFKP
;
A
#
# COMPACT_ATOMS: atom_id res chain seq x y z
N MET A 1 -28.65 -34.58 -70.12
CA MET A 1 -28.71 -34.97 -68.69
C MET A 1 -28.62 -33.73 -67.88
N SER A 2 -29.76 -33.25 -67.33
CA SER A 2 -29.83 -32.05 -66.52
C SER A 2 -29.32 -32.35 -65.08
N ALA A 3 -28.32 -31.58 -64.61
CA ALA A 3 -27.83 -31.71 -63.25
C ALA A 3 -28.93 -31.21 -62.28
N ARG A 4 -29.44 -32.11 -61.46
CA ARG A 4 -30.32 -31.73 -60.33
C ARG A 4 -29.54 -30.84 -59.35
N GLU A 5 -29.95 -29.59 -59.22
CA GLU A 5 -29.50 -28.73 -58.14
C GLU A 5 -29.85 -29.36 -56.77
N LYS A 6 -28.84 -29.58 -55.96
CA LYS A 6 -29.04 -30.08 -54.58
C LYS A 6 -29.41 -28.93 -53.73
N GLU A 7 -30.62 -28.86 -53.21
CA GLU A 7 -31.10 -27.88 -52.25
C GLU A 7 -30.51 -28.21 -50.87
N VAL A 8 -29.63 -27.36 -50.35
CA VAL A 8 -29.01 -27.51 -49.01
C VAL A 8 -29.90 -26.79 -48.00
N LYS A 9 -30.61 -27.53 -47.15
CA LYS A 9 -31.33 -26.98 -46.01
C LYS A 9 -30.37 -26.84 -44.83
N ILE A 10 -30.11 -25.59 -44.40
CA ILE A 10 -29.38 -25.28 -43.15
C ILE A 10 -30.35 -25.52 -42.00
N ILE A 11 -30.14 -26.60 -41.24
CA ILE A 11 -30.83 -26.84 -39.98
C ILE A 11 -30.07 -26.11 -38.90
N ARG A 12 -30.58 -24.99 -38.45
CA ARG A 12 -30.02 -24.28 -37.27
C ARG A 12 -30.42 -25.07 -36.03
N PRO A 13 -29.49 -25.26 -35.05
CA PRO A 13 -29.85 -25.90 -33.79
C PRO A 13 -30.94 -25.07 -33.10
N THR A 14 -32.08 -25.67 -32.88
CA THR A 14 -33.13 -25.09 -32.00
C THR A 14 -32.65 -25.19 -30.58
N LYS A 15 -32.41 -24.05 -29.90
CA LYS A 15 -32.29 -24.04 -28.45
C LYS A 15 -33.66 -24.41 -27.90
N GLU A 16 -33.83 -25.65 -27.49
CA GLU A 16 -35.03 -26.09 -26.76
C GLU A 16 -34.90 -25.57 -25.32
N GLY A 17 -35.83 -24.69 -24.91
CA GLY A 17 -35.99 -24.18 -23.55
C GLY A 17 -36.61 -22.78 -23.57
N ASP A 18 -37.38 -22.45 -22.59
CA ASP A 18 -38.04 -21.14 -22.32
C ASP A 18 -37.07 -19.95 -22.25
N ASP A 19 -35.77 -20.16 -22.48
CA ASP A 19 -34.66 -19.17 -22.39
C ASP A 19 -34.25 -18.63 -23.79
N ALA A 20 -35.04 -18.82 -24.83
CA ALA A 20 -34.71 -18.31 -26.15
C ALA A 20 -34.78 -16.79 -26.21
N GLY A 21 -33.62 -16.13 -26.02
CA GLY A 21 -33.47 -14.66 -26.07
C GLY A 21 -32.75 -14.03 -24.88
N TYR A 22 -32.59 -14.73 -23.76
CA TYR A 22 -31.90 -14.19 -22.58
C TYR A 22 -30.44 -14.64 -22.50
N ILE A 23 -29.57 -13.75 -21.99
CA ILE A 23 -28.18 -14.05 -21.63
C ILE A 23 -28.20 -14.67 -20.23
N ARG A 24 -27.75 -15.93 -20.10
CA ARG A 24 -27.68 -16.65 -18.82
C ARG A 24 -26.41 -16.22 -18.09
N VAL A 25 -26.61 -15.52 -16.95
CA VAL A 25 -25.53 -14.85 -16.24
C VAL A 25 -25.23 -15.56 -14.92
N GLY A 26 -23.95 -15.88 -14.68
CA GLY A 26 -23.43 -16.24 -13.36
C GLY A 26 -22.69 -15.06 -12.75
N ALA A 27 -22.78 -14.85 -11.43
CA ALA A 27 -21.96 -13.88 -10.74
C ALA A 27 -20.93 -14.60 -9.87
N TYR A 28 -19.65 -14.21 -9.98
CA TYR A 28 -18.59 -14.76 -9.12
C TYR A 28 -18.13 -13.74 -8.09
N CYS A 29 -18.17 -14.14 -6.82
CA CYS A 29 -17.80 -13.35 -5.67
C CYS A 29 -16.66 -14.00 -4.89
N ARG A 30 -15.75 -13.19 -4.33
CA ARG A 30 -14.78 -13.61 -3.33
C ARG A 30 -14.90 -12.74 -2.10
N VAL A 31 -15.30 -13.33 -0.97
CA VAL A 31 -15.50 -12.67 0.33
C VAL A 31 -14.34 -12.99 1.27
N SER A 32 -13.86 -12.00 2.03
CA SER A 32 -12.80 -12.20 3.04
C SER A 32 -13.41 -12.75 4.34
N THR A 33 -12.68 -13.51 5.17
CA THR A 33 -13.20 -14.28 6.31
C THR A 33 -13.10 -13.60 7.69
N ASP A 34 -12.76 -12.31 7.78
CA ASP A 34 -12.41 -11.68 9.07
C ASP A 34 -13.54 -10.83 9.70
N SER A 35 -14.62 -11.38 10.18
CA SER A 35 -15.61 -10.79 11.09
C SER A 35 -17.08 -10.79 10.64
N GLU A 36 -18.03 -10.42 11.55
CA GLU A 36 -19.48 -10.27 11.30
C GLU A 36 -19.82 -9.31 10.13
N ASP A 37 -18.95 -8.37 9.81
CA ASP A 37 -19.07 -7.50 8.64
C ASP A 37 -19.04 -8.24 7.30
N GLN A 38 -18.66 -9.51 7.28
CA GLN A 38 -18.51 -10.31 6.05
C GLN A 38 -19.82 -10.93 5.59
N LEU A 39 -20.64 -11.38 6.50
CA LEU A 39 -22.00 -11.82 6.17
C LEU A 39 -22.78 -10.66 5.55
N ASN A 40 -22.62 -9.45 6.10
CA ASN A 40 -23.19 -8.23 5.54
C ASN A 40 -22.61 -7.91 4.15
N SER A 41 -21.29 -8.12 3.96
CA SER A 41 -20.64 -7.91 2.66
C SER A 41 -21.06 -8.93 1.61
N PHE A 42 -21.26 -10.20 1.98
CA PHE A 42 -21.76 -11.24 1.09
C PHE A 42 -23.20 -10.95 0.66
N PHE A 43 -24.10 -10.71 1.63
CA PHE A 43 -25.50 -10.37 1.33
C PHE A 43 -25.62 -9.11 0.48
N ALA A 44 -24.76 -8.11 0.73
CA ALA A 44 -24.72 -6.90 -0.09
C ALA A 44 -24.32 -7.19 -1.54
N GLN A 45 -23.33 -8.08 -1.77
CA GLN A 45 -22.92 -8.49 -3.12
C GLN A 45 -24.01 -9.32 -3.82
N VAL A 46 -24.63 -10.25 -3.10
CA VAL A 46 -25.77 -11.04 -3.64
C VAL A 46 -26.91 -10.12 -4.05
N LYS A 47 -27.30 -9.18 -3.19
CA LYS A 47 -28.33 -8.19 -3.50
C LYS A 47 -27.93 -7.33 -4.70
N TYR A 48 -26.70 -6.85 -4.72
CA TYR A 48 -26.18 -6.03 -5.81
C TYR A 48 -26.29 -6.74 -7.17
N TYR A 49 -25.82 -8.00 -7.29
CA TYR A 49 -25.90 -8.74 -8.56
C TYR A 49 -27.34 -9.09 -8.95
N ASN A 50 -28.20 -9.41 -8.01
CA ASN A 50 -29.62 -9.57 -8.29
C ASN A 50 -30.24 -8.29 -8.85
N ASP A 51 -29.97 -7.14 -8.22
CA ASP A 51 -30.51 -5.86 -8.67
C ASP A 51 -29.90 -5.42 -10.01
N TYR A 52 -28.61 -5.64 -10.22
CA TYR A 52 -27.92 -5.34 -11.48
C TYR A 52 -28.50 -6.12 -12.65
N ILE A 53 -28.68 -7.43 -12.49
CA ILE A 53 -29.18 -8.31 -13.54
C ILE A 53 -30.67 -8.04 -13.81
N ARG A 54 -31.48 -7.78 -12.78
CA ARG A 54 -32.91 -7.43 -12.93
C ARG A 54 -33.16 -6.15 -13.71
N ARG A 55 -32.21 -5.19 -13.68
CA ARG A 55 -32.31 -3.96 -14.46
C ARG A 55 -32.09 -4.15 -15.96
N ASN A 56 -31.57 -5.31 -16.36
CA ASN A 56 -31.32 -5.63 -17.76
C ASN A 56 -32.29 -6.76 -18.19
N GLU A 57 -33.33 -6.40 -18.94
CA GLU A 57 -34.36 -7.32 -19.40
C GLU A 57 -33.82 -8.49 -20.24
N MET A 58 -32.63 -8.33 -20.82
CA MET A 58 -31.98 -9.38 -21.62
C MET A 58 -31.12 -10.34 -20.79
N MET A 59 -30.98 -10.13 -19.48
CA MET A 59 -30.13 -10.95 -18.61
C MET A 59 -30.99 -11.76 -17.63
N ARG A 60 -30.60 -13.01 -17.40
CA ARG A 60 -31.21 -13.89 -16.40
C ARG A 60 -30.13 -14.47 -15.49
N LEU A 61 -30.29 -14.26 -14.19
CA LEU A 61 -29.37 -14.83 -13.21
C LEU A 61 -29.57 -16.35 -13.12
N VAL A 62 -28.50 -17.09 -13.34
CA VAL A 62 -28.47 -18.55 -13.16
C VAL A 62 -28.08 -18.88 -11.73
N ASP A 63 -26.92 -18.34 -11.27
CA ASP A 63 -26.44 -18.60 -9.93
C ASP A 63 -25.40 -17.56 -9.49
N ILE A 64 -25.13 -17.51 -8.17
CA ILE A 64 -24.06 -16.73 -7.57
C ILE A 64 -23.06 -17.70 -6.95
N TYR A 65 -21.83 -17.67 -7.46
CA TYR A 65 -20.72 -18.51 -7.04
C TYR A 65 -19.86 -17.70 -6.07
N ALA A 66 -19.78 -18.11 -4.81
CA ALA A 66 -19.07 -17.35 -3.79
C ALA A 66 -18.07 -18.21 -3.05
N ASP A 67 -16.79 -17.89 -3.19
CA ASP A 67 -15.71 -18.50 -2.43
C ASP A 67 -15.28 -17.59 -1.27
N GLU A 68 -14.99 -18.21 -0.13
CA GLU A 68 -14.41 -17.53 1.03
C GLU A 68 -12.95 -17.20 0.77
N GLY A 69 -12.56 -15.95 1.01
CA GLY A 69 -11.19 -15.47 0.89
C GLY A 69 -10.44 -15.55 2.21
N ILE A 70 -9.96 -16.74 2.62
CA ILE A 70 -9.15 -16.87 3.84
C ILE A 70 -7.74 -16.32 3.61
N THR A 71 -7.27 -15.47 4.53
CA THR A 71 -5.88 -15.02 4.64
C THR A 71 -5.10 -16.08 5.42
N GLY A 72 -4.27 -16.88 4.72
CA GLY A 72 -3.43 -17.90 5.38
C GLY A 72 -2.98 -19.00 4.42
N THR A 73 -1.99 -19.78 4.85
CA THR A 73 -1.24 -20.80 4.09
C THR A 73 -2.04 -22.08 3.77
N GLU A 74 -3.30 -22.19 4.15
CA GLU A 74 -4.13 -23.32 3.79
C GLU A 74 -4.61 -23.21 2.35
N MET A 75 -4.44 -24.27 1.57
CA MET A 75 -4.87 -24.39 0.17
C MET A 75 -6.39 -24.17 0.11
N GLN A 76 -6.79 -22.95 -0.24
CA GLN A 76 -8.19 -22.58 -0.39
C GLN A 76 -8.85 -23.45 -1.44
N LYS A 77 -9.84 -24.21 -1.03
CA LYS A 77 -10.75 -24.91 -1.92
C LYS A 77 -11.64 -23.85 -2.58
N ARG A 78 -11.34 -23.50 -3.84
CA ARG A 78 -12.21 -22.66 -4.67
C ARG A 78 -13.29 -23.55 -5.30
N ASP A 79 -14.11 -24.13 -4.45
CA ASP A 79 -15.09 -25.13 -4.91
C ASP A 79 -16.19 -24.46 -5.73
N GLU A 80 -16.58 -23.22 -5.39
CA GLU A 80 -17.56 -22.45 -6.13
C GLU A 80 -17.02 -21.95 -7.48
N PHE A 81 -15.75 -21.55 -7.56
CA PHE A 81 -15.10 -21.25 -8.83
C PHE A 81 -15.05 -22.46 -9.76
N LYS A 82 -14.70 -23.64 -9.22
CA LYS A 82 -14.71 -24.89 -9.99
C LYS A 82 -16.12 -25.27 -10.43
N ARG A 83 -17.12 -25.04 -9.56
CA ARG A 83 -18.53 -25.26 -9.88
C ARG A 83 -18.97 -24.35 -11.03
N MET A 84 -18.59 -23.08 -11.01
CA MET A 84 -18.83 -22.11 -12.08
C MET A 84 -18.22 -22.58 -13.41
N LEU A 85 -16.95 -23.01 -13.43
CA LEU A 85 -16.29 -23.55 -14.61
C LEU A 85 -17.01 -24.82 -15.15
N LYS A 86 -17.45 -25.70 -14.23
CA LYS A 86 -18.23 -26.90 -14.59
C LYS A 86 -19.59 -26.53 -15.21
N ASP A 87 -20.28 -25.53 -14.67
CA ASP A 87 -21.57 -25.07 -15.20
C ASP A 87 -21.39 -24.38 -16.57
N ALA A 88 -20.27 -23.67 -16.77
CA ALA A 88 -19.91 -23.14 -18.09
C ALA A 88 -19.68 -24.26 -19.11
N LYS A 89 -18.94 -25.32 -18.75
CA LYS A 89 -18.76 -26.52 -19.60
C LYS A 89 -20.08 -27.21 -19.94
N ASN A 90 -21.00 -27.23 -19.00
CA ASN A 90 -22.34 -27.78 -19.17
C ASN A 90 -23.30 -26.84 -19.95
N ARG A 91 -22.80 -25.73 -20.51
CA ARG A 91 -23.57 -24.73 -21.25
C ARG A 91 -24.72 -24.11 -20.48
N LYS A 92 -24.59 -23.97 -19.16
CA LYS A 92 -25.59 -23.30 -18.32
C LYS A 92 -25.40 -21.78 -18.27
N LEU A 93 -24.22 -21.29 -18.64
CA LEU A 93 -23.84 -19.88 -18.58
C LEU A 93 -23.50 -19.38 -19.99
N ASP A 94 -23.81 -18.11 -20.25
CA ASP A 94 -23.38 -17.37 -21.43
C ASP A 94 -22.42 -16.24 -21.01
N ARG A 95 -22.55 -15.74 -19.76
CA ARG A 95 -21.72 -14.65 -19.23
C ARG A 95 -21.46 -14.82 -17.73
N VAL A 96 -20.27 -14.41 -17.30
CA VAL A 96 -19.89 -14.32 -15.88
C VAL A 96 -19.62 -12.87 -15.53
N LEU A 97 -20.25 -12.37 -14.46
CA LEU A 97 -19.99 -11.05 -13.89
C LEU A 97 -19.04 -11.19 -12.71
N VAL A 98 -18.01 -10.32 -12.65
CA VAL A 98 -17.02 -10.32 -11.59
C VAL A 98 -16.68 -8.87 -11.25
N LYS A 99 -16.49 -8.54 -9.99
CA LYS A 99 -16.21 -7.18 -9.56
C LYS A 99 -14.90 -6.63 -10.13
N SER A 100 -13.83 -7.45 -10.18
CA SER A 100 -12.54 -7.06 -10.75
C SER A 100 -11.69 -8.28 -11.12
N VAL A 101 -10.70 -8.06 -11.98
CA VAL A 101 -9.71 -9.09 -12.40
C VAL A 101 -9.04 -9.73 -11.20
N THR A 102 -8.66 -8.94 -10.19
CA THR A 102 -7.96 -9.40 -8.98
C THR A 102 -8.86 -10.14 -7.99
N ARG A 103 -10.18 -10.03 -8.13
CA ARG A 103 -11.16 -10.85 -7.38
C ARG A 103 -11.47 -12.17 -8.07
N PHE A 104 -11.28 -12.23 -9.39
CA PHE A 104 -11.52 -13.42 -10.18
C PHE A 104 -10.46 -14.50 -9.98
N ALA A 105 -9.18 -14.11 -9.93
CA ALA A 105 -8.06 -15.04 -9.81
C ALA A 105 -7.03 -14.57 -8.78
N ARG A 106 -6.09 -15.45 -8.41
CA ARG A 106 -5.00 -15.17 -7.45
C ARG A 106 -3.80 -14.52 -8.11
N ASN A 107 -3.58 -14.83 -9.37
CA ASN A 107 -2.48 -14.32 -10.18
C ASN A 107 -2.91 -14.19 -11.64
N SER A 108 -2.08 -13.54 -12.44
CA SER A 108 -2.37 -13.27 -13.85
C SER A 108 -2.46 -14.54 -14.71
N LEU A 109 -1.66 -15.56 -14.38
CA LEU A 109 -1.67 -16.82 -15.12
C LEU A 109 -3.02 -17.56 -14.97
N GLU A 110 -3.43 -17.77 -13.72
CA GLU A 110 -4.71 -18.39 -13.37
C GLU A 110 -5.89 -17.63 -14.01
N CYS A 111 -5.84 -16.28 -14.00
CA CYS A 111 -6.86 -15.45 -14.62
C CYS A 111 -6.96 -15.68 -16.13
N ILE A 112 -5.81 -15.65 -16.82
CA ILE A 112 -5.76 -15.82 -18.28
C ILE A 112 -6.22 -17.24 -18.68
N GLU A 113 -5.80 -18.26 -17.94
CA GLU A 113 -6.20 -19.65 -18.17
C GLU A 113 -7.71 -19.82 -17.99
N ALA A 114 -8.29 -19.32 -16.89
CA ALA A 114 -9.71 -19.41 -16.62
C ALA A 114 -10.55 -18.64 -17.66
N VAL A 115 -10.12 -17.44 -18.06
CA VAL A 115 -10.80 -16.68 -19.13
C VAL A 115 -10.75 -17.42 -20.45
N ARG A 116 -9.62 -18.05 -20.81
CA ARG A 116 -9.52 -18.88 -22.02
C ARG A 116 -10.42 -20.10 -21.97
N GLU A 117 -10.49 -20.78 -20.81
CA GLU A 117 -11.36 -21.92 -20.59
C GLU A 117 -12.84 -21.55 -20.75
N LEU A 118 -13.28 -20.44 -20.13
CA LEU A 118 -14.64 -19.92 -20.27
C LEU A 118 -14.95 -19.53 -21.72
N LYS A 119 -14.02 -18.83 -22.39
CA LYS A 119 -14.16 -18.47 -23.79
C LYS A 119 -14.29 -19.70 -24.72
N ALA A 120 -13.53 -20.75 -24.45
CA ALA A 120 -13.66 -22.03 -25.22
C ALA A 120 -15.04 -22.67 -25.02
N CYS A 121 -15.73 -22.41 -23.90
CA CYS A 121 -17.11 -22.82 -23.66
C CYS A 121 -18.16 -21.84 -24.24
N GLY A 122 -17.74 -20.75 -24.88
CA GLY A 122 -18.62 -19.71 -25.40
C GLY A 122 -19.14 -18.74 -24.30
N VAL A 123 -18.47 -18.68 -23.14
CA VAL A 123 -18.85 -17.84 -22.01
C VAL A 123 -17.92 -16.61 -21.93
N SER A 124 -18.48 -15.41 -21.93
CA SER A 124 -17.74 -14.17 -21.71
C SER A 124 -17.63 -13.85 -20.21
N VAL A 125 -16.58 -13.09 -19.85
CA VAL A 125 -16.42 -12.54 -18.47
C VAL A 125 -16.42 -11.03 -18.55
N PHE A 126 -17.21 -10.40 -17.68
CA PHE A 126 -17.23 -8.95 -17.53
C PHE A 126 -16.70 -8.56 -16.15
N PHE A 127 -15.63 -7.78 -16.12
CA PHE A 127 -15.00 -7.23 -14.92
C PHE A 127 -15.49 -5.80 -14.72
N GLU A 128 -16.40 -5.60 -13.77
CA GLU A 128 -17.15 -4.35 -13.60
C GLU A 128 -16.25 -3.15 -13.28
N ASN A 129 -15.40 -3.26 -12.23
CA ASN A 129 -14.53 -2.16 -11.81
C ASN A 129 -13.48 -1.82 -12.87
N ASP A 130 -13.10 -2.80 -13.68
CA ASP A 130 -12.08 -2.67 -14.72
C ASP A 130 -12.70 -2.26 -16.06
N ASN A 131 -14.04 -2.27 -16.16
CA ASN A 131 -14.81 -2.07 -17.39
C ASN A 131 -14.28 -2.92 -18.56
N LEU A 132 -13.96 -4.17 -18.26
CA LEU A 132 -13.29 -5.08 -19.18
C LEU A 132 -14.21 -6.26 -19.54
N ASP A 133 -14.49 -6.42 -20.83
CA ASP A 133 -15.27 -7.52 -21.39
C ASP A 133 -14.38 -8.46 -22.20
N THR A 134 -14.43 -9.76 -21.88
CA THR A 134 -13.63 -10.77 -22.57
C THR A 134 -14.29 -11.33 -23.82
N GLU A 135 -15.46 -10.87 -24.23
CA GLU A 135 -16.13 -11.30 -25.44
C GLU A 135 -15.23 -11.13 -26.67
N GLN A 136 -14.51 -9.99 -26.73
CA GLN A 136 -13.51 -9.69 -27.74
C GLN A 136 -12.10 -9.82 -27.17
N MET A 137 -11.74 -11.00 -26.67
CA MET A 137 -10.41 -11.22 -26.09
C MET A 137 -9.30 -11.02 -27.13
N ASN A 138 -8.45 -10.02 -26.89
CA ASN A 138 -7.27 -9.67 -27.68
C ASN A 138 -6.01 -9.63 -26.79
N SER A 139 -4.86 -9.31 -27.39
CA SER A 139 -3.58 -9.16 -26.68
C SER A 139 -3.59 -8.04 -25.64
N GLU A 140 -4.39 -7.00 -25.84
CA GLU A 140 -4.50 -5.85 -24.93
C GLU A 140 -5.14 -6.26 -23.62
N ILE A 141 -6.17 -7.10 -23.63
CA ILE A 141 -6.83 -7.65 -22.43
C ILE A 141 -5.82 -8.47 -21.61
N ILE A 142 -4.99 -9.28 -22.26
CA ILE A 142 -3.94 -10.06 -21.59
C ILE A 142 -2.92 -9.14 -20.92
N LEU A 143 -2.51 -8.07 -21.62
CA LEU A 143 -1.60 -7.07 -21.08
C LEU A 143 -2.21 -6.33 -19.89
N TYR A 144 -3.50 -5.96 -20.00
CA TYR A 144 -4.24 -5.32 -18.90
C TYR A 144 -4.29 -6.22 -17.66
N ILE A 145 -4.65 -7.49 -17.82
CA ILE A 145 -4.69 -8.47 -16.72
C ILE A 145 -3.32 -8.54 -16.00
N LYS A 146 -2.23 -8.68 -16.76
CA LYS A 146 -0.87 -8.72 -16.20
C LYS A 146 -0.53 -7.44 -15.44
N SER A 147 -0.88 -6.29 -16.00
CA SER A 147 -0.61 -4.97 -15.38
C SER A 147 -1.40 -4.78 -14.08
N ALA A 148 -2.67 -5.18 -14.05
CA ALA A 148 -3.52 -5.08 -12.86
C ALA A 148 -2.96 -5.91 -11.70
N PHE A 149 -2.51 -7.14 -11.96
CA PHE A 149 -1.87 -7.97 -10.94
C PHE A 149 -0.52 -7.40 -10.46
N ALA A 150 0.33 -6.93 -11.39
CA ALA A 150 1.61 -6.31 -11.03
C ALA A 150 1.42 -5.07 -10.14
N GLN A 151 0.44 -4.23 -10.46
CA GLN A 151 0.10 -3.06 -9.65
C GLN A 151 -0.39 -3.46 -8.25
N GLN A 152 -1.27 -4.46 -8.16
CA GLN A 152 -1.76 -4.95 -6.86
C GLN A 152 -0.64 -5.55 -6.03
N GLU A 153 0.28 -6.30 -6.62
CA GLU A 153 1.43 -6.87 -5.92
C GLU A 153 2.35 -5.78 -5.38
N ALA A 154 2.65 -4.75 -6.18
CA ALA A 154 3.45 -3.60 -5.75
C ALA A 154 2.81 -2.86 -4.57
N LEU A 155 1.49 -2.60 -4.62
CA LEU A 155 0.74 -1.98 -3.51
C LEU A 155 0.76 -2.85 -2.25
N SER A 156 0.59 -4.15 -2.39
CA SER A 156 0.62 -5.10 -1.27
C SER A 156 2.01 -5.20 -0.64
N ALA A 157 3.06 -5.23 -1.45
CA ALA A 157 4.45 -5.20 -0.98
C ALA A 157 4.76 -3.91 -0.22
N SER A 158 4.33 -2.75 -0.75
CA SER A 158 4.49 -1.44 -0.09
C SER A 158 3.79 -1.41 1.27
N ARG A 159 2.56 -1.91 1.37
CA ARG A 159 1.82 -1.97 2.64
C ARG A 159 2.50 -2.89 3.65
N ARG A 160 2.96 -4.08 3.24
CA ARG A 160 3.70 -5.00 4.12
C ARG A 160 5.00 -4.37 4.63
N MET A 161 5.73 -3.67 3.77
CA MET A 161 6.94 -2.94 4.17
C MET A 161 6.64 -1.84 5.18
N ALA A 162 5.63 -1.01 4.93
CA ALA A 162 5.21 0.05 5.86
C ALA A 162 4.79 -0.53 7.23
N MET A 163 4.04 -1.62 7.24
CA MET A 163 3.63 -2.32 8.47
C MET A 163 4.85 -2.88 9.22
N SER A 164 5.79 -3.53 8.53
CA SER A 164 7.02 -4.05 9.14
C SER A 164 7.88 -2.93 9.75
N VAL A 165 7.99 -1.78 9.07
CA VAL A 165 8.69 -0.61 9.61
C VAL A 165 7.99 -0.08 10.86
N ARG A 166 6.65 0.05 10.82
CA ARG A 166 5.85 0.48 11.98
C ARG A 166 6.04 -0.45 13.19
N MET A 167 5.92 -1.76 12.99
CA MET A 167 6.14 -2.75 14.05
C MET A 167 7.53 -2.64 14.69
N ARG A 168 8.57 -2.37 13.88
CA ARG A 168 9.92 -2.16 14.41
C ARG A 168 10.03 -0.88 15.23
N MET A 169 9.31 0.18 14.86
CA MET A 169 9.24 1.42 15.64
C MET A 169 8.51 1.19 16.97
N GLU A 170 7.38 0.49 16.95
CA GLU A 170 6.59 0.14 18.14
C GLU A 170 7.37 -0.75 19.13
N ASN A 171 8.14 -1.70 18.62
CA ASN A 171 8.93 -2.65 19.42
C ASN A 171 10.33 -2.12 19.80
N GLY A 172 10.68 -0.87 19.44
CA GLY A 172 12.01 -0.30 19.72
C GLY A 172 13.17 -0.94 18.95
N THR A 173 12.89 -1.78 17.93
CA THR A 173 13.93 -2.46 17.14
C THR A 173 14.23 -1.74 15.81
N TYR A 174 13.67 -0.56 15.63
CA TYR A 174 13.96 0.26 14.46
C TYR A 174 15.38 0.82 14.56
N LYS A 175 16.17 0.63 13.50
CA LYS A 175 17.53 1.15 13.38
C LYS A 175 17.55 2.38 12.47
N PRO A 176 18.23 3.46 12.86
CA PRO A 176 18.37 4.64 12.02
C PRO A 176 19.19 4.33 10.77
N SER A 177 18.92 5.03 9.67
CA SER A 177 19.63 4.88 8.40
C SER A 177 20.79 5.86 8.22
N SER A 178 20.96 6.80 9.13
CA SER A 178 22.02 7.82 9.10
C SER A 178 22.40 8.26 10.51
N ALA A 179 23.67 8.56 10.71
CA ALA A 179 24.19 9.16 11.93
C ALA A 179 24.22 10.69 11.83
N PRO A 180 23.83 11.41 12.90
CA PRO A 180 24.15 12.84 13.00
C PRO A 180 25.65 13.05 13.32
N TYR A 181 26.14 14.27 13.13
CA TYR A 181 27.50 14.64 13.50
C TYR A 181 27.78 14.34 14.99
N GLY A 182 28.94 13.80 15.31
CA GLY A 182 29.26 13.30 16.65
C GLY A 182 29.03 11.80 16.81
N TYR A 183 28.38 11.15 15.84
CA TYR A 183 28.14 9.71 15.84
C TYR A 183 28.52 9.08 14.50
N LYS A 184 28.97 7.82 14.55
CA LYS A 184 29.00 6.92 13.38
C LYS A 184 27.91 5.88 13.46
N LEU A 185 27.49 5.40 12.30
CA LEU A 185 26.54 4.29 12.22
C LEU A 185 27.35 2.99 12.06
N GLU A 186 27.16 2.04 12.97
CA GLU A 186 27.80 0.72 12.91
C GLU A 186 26.74 -0.34 13.25
N ASP A 187 26.48 -1.24 12.33
CA ASP A 187 25.42 -2.27 12.40
C ASP A 187 24.01 -1.73 12.70
N GLY A 188 23.78 -0.45 12.38
CA GLY A 188 22.55 0.27 12.62
C GLY A 188 22.44 0.90 14.00
N ASP A 189 23.48 0.85 14.81
CA ASP A 189 23.58 1.52 16.10
C ASP A 189 24.42 2.80 15.99
N LEU A 190 24.11 3.80 16.80
CA LEU A 190 24.82 5.06 16.83
C LEU A 190 25.95 4.97 17.87
N ILE A 191 27.21 5.03 17.39
CA ILE A 191 28.41 4.97 18.22
C ILE A 191 29.03 6.37 18.28
N VAL A 192 29.35 6.86 19.47
CA VAL A 192 29.96 8.18 19.68
C VAL A 192 31.35 8.25 19.03
N LEU A 193 31.59 9.32 18.28
CA LEU A 193 32.92 9.72 17.81
C LEU A 193 33.51 10.76 18.76
N PRO A 194 34.54 10.45 19.57
CA PRO A 194 35.01 11.32 20.64
C PRO A 194 35.36 12.74 20.20
N ASP A 195 36.10 12.89 19.09
CA ASP A 195 36.56 14.18 18.58
C ASP A 195 35.39 15.09 18.15
N GLU A 196 34.40 14.48 17.42
CA GLU A 196 33.20 15.20 16.99
C GLU A 196 32.27 15.49 18.17
N ALA A 197 32.15 14.55 19.09
CA ALA A 197 31.33 14.72 20.30
C ALA A 197 31.81 15.89 21.19
N GLU A 198 33.11 16.11 21.26
CA GLU A 198 33.67 17.25 21.96
C GLU A 198 33.22 18.58 21.34
N GLN A 199 33.22 18.65 20.01
CA GLN A 199 32.72 19.83 19.31
C GLN A 199 31.22 20.03 19.52
N VAL A 200 30.42 18.95 19.55
CA VAL A 200 28.99 19.02 19.90
C VAL A 200 28.79 19.57 21.32
N ARG A 201 29.52 19.06 22.31
CA ARG A 201 29.49 19.57 23.70
C ARG A 201 29.87 21.05 23.76
N LYS A 202 30.87 21.47 22.98
CA LYS A 202 31.29 22.87 22.90
C LYS A 202 30.17 23.80 22.40
N VAL A 203 29.43 23.36 21.38
CA VAL A 203 28.26 24.13 20.88
C VAL A 203 27.21 24.32 21.98
N TYR A 204 26.90 23.27 22.75
CA TYR A 204 25.95 23.35 23.87
C TYR A 204 26.46 24.27 25.01
N GLU A 205 27.73 24.16 25.40
CA GLU A 205 28.38 25.03 26.39
C GLU A 205 28.26 26.50 26.00
N LEU A 206 28.62 26.84 24.78
CA LEU A 206 28.55 28.21 24.26
C LEU A 206 27.11 28.73 24.23
N TYR A 207 26.15 27.89 23.88
CA TYR A 207 24.74 28.29 23.84
C TYR A 207 24.19 28.52 25.27
N LEU A 208 24.49 27.64 26.21
CA LEU A 208 24.12 27.76 27.63
C LEU A 208 24.75 28.97 28.31
N SER A 209 25.98 29.39 27.88
CA SER A 209 26.59 30.66 28.35
C SER A 209 25.89 31.92 27.84
N GLY A 210 24.82 31.76 27.00
CA GLY A 210 24.02 32.87 26.49
C GLY A 210 24.41 33.30 25.06
N MET A 211 25.40 32.68 24.43
CA MET A 211 25.84 33.02 23.08
C MET A 211 24.76 32.70 22.04
N GLY A 212 24.55 33.59 21.05
CA GLY A 212 23.60 33.36 19.96
C GLY A 212 24.17 32.45 18.88
N GLU A 213 23.30 31.74 18.16
CA GLU A 213 23.69 30.76 17.10
C GLU A 213 24.67 31.35 16.08
N LYS A 214 24.48 32.62 15.65
CA LYS A 214 25.38 33.31 14.70
C LYS A 214 26.80 33.51 15.26
N ALA A 215 26.91 33.83 16.54
CA ALA A 215 28.20 34.00 17.21
C ALA A 215 28.89 32.66 17.43
N ILE A 216 28.13 31.59 17.74
CA ILE A 216 28.63 30.22 17.85
C ILE A 216 29.20 29.75 16.51
N VAL A 217 28.49 29.97 15.38
CA VAL A 217 29.03 29.65 14.06
C VAL A 217 30.37 30.31 13.82
N LYS A 218 30.49 31.63 14.13
CA LYS A 218 31.75 32.37 13.94
C LYS A 218 32.85 31.82 14.86
N TYR A 219 32.54 31.49 16.11
CA TYR A 219 33.49 30.90 17.04
C TYR A 219 34.01 29.54 16.54
N MET A 220 33.11 28.64 16.17
CA MET A 220 33.47 27.29 15.67
C MET A 220 34.29 27.33 14.37
N GLN A 221 33.97 28.23 13.46
CA GLN A 221 34.76 28.44 12.21
C GLN A 221 36.18 28.94 12.47
N THR A 222 36.39 29.65 13.59
CA THR A 222 37.70 30.24 13.89
C THR A 222 38.59 29.30 14.72
N HIS A 223 37.98 28.49 15.59
CA HIS A 223 38.70 27.70 16.59
C HIS A 223 38.72 26.19 16.28
N GLU A 224 37.76 25.72 15.48
CA GLU A 224 37.65 24.30 15.11
C GLU A 224 37.94 24.10 13.63
N THR A 225 39.14 23.61 13.32
CA THR A 225 39.66 23.49 11.94
C THR A 225 39.38 22.15 11.28
N GLY A 226 38.50 21.28 11.86
CA GLY A 226 38.30 19.90 11.40
C GLY A 226 36.86 19.60 10.98
N GLY A 227 36.70 19.08 9.78
CA GLY A 227 35.62 18.18 9.33
C GLY A 227 34.26 18.79 8.99
N LEU A 228 33.64 19.61 9.83
CA LEU A 228 32.30 20.13 9.59
C LEU A 228 32.30 21.57 9.08
N GLN A 229 31.55 21.82 8.00
CA GLN A 229 31.32 23.20 7.56
C GLN A 229 30.24 23.87 8.45
N TRP A 230 30.70 24.60 9.48
CA TRP A 230 29.80 25.25 10.44
C TRP A 230 28.91 26.30 9.79
N SER A 231 27.61 26.15 9.98
CA SER A 231 26.57 27.06 9.47
C SER A 231 25.43 27.21 10.49
N MET A 232 24.61 28.25 10.35
CA MET A 232 23.43 28.44 11.20
C MET A 232 22.51 27.22 11.21
N LYS A 233 22.32 26.60 10.05
CA LYS A 233 21.50 25.40 9.91
C LYS A 233 22.07 24.23 10.73
N GLN A 234 23.39 24.08 10.70
CA GLN A 234 24.10 23.02 11.43
C GLN A 234 23.97 23.21 12.94
N VAL A 235 24.28 24.41 13.43
CA VAL A 235 24.17 24.73 14.88
C VAL A 235 22.71 24.56 15.34
N SER A 236 21.75 25.09 14.60
CA SER A 236 20.34 24.92 14.94
C SER A 236 19.90 23.47 14.95
N TYR A 237 20.40 22.65 14.01
CA TYR A 237 20.14 21.21 13.96
C TYR A 237 20.72 20.49 15.18
N LEU A 238 21.97 20.79 15.56
CA LEU A 238 22.61 20.22 16.75
C LEU A 238 21.82 20.53 18.02
N LEU A 239 21.40 21.76 18.19
CA LEU A 239 20.67 22.21 19.39
C LEU A 239 19.22 21.68 19.47
N THR A 240 18.66 21.11 18.40
CA THR A 240 17.26 20.65 18.36
C THR A 240 17.09 19.16 18.16
N ASN A 241 18.18 18.43 17.95
CA ASN A 241 18.09 17.01 17.65
C ASN A 241 18.19 16.18 18.93
N GLU A 242 17.11 15.48 19.27
CA GLU A 242 17.01 14.63 20.45
C GLU A 242 18.00 13.46 20.47
N ARG A 243 18.59 13.11 19.34
CA ARG A 243 19.61 12.05 19.29
C ARG A 243 20.84 12.34 20.14
N TYR A 244 21.12 13.62 20.43
CA TYR A 244 22.26 13.99 21.28
C TYR A 244 22.07 13.64 22.76
N VAL A 245 20.84 13.42 23.19
CA VAL A 245 20.52 12.93 24.56
C VAL A 245 20.26 11.43 24.62
N GLY A 246 20.61 10.71 23.55
CA GLY A 246 20.43 9.27 23.48
C GLY A 246 19.03 8.82 23.07
N ASP A 247 18.12 9.74 22.80
CA ASP A 247 16.74 9.45 22.44
C ASP A 247 16.60 9.34 20.90
N LEU A 248 15.68 8.51 20.43
CA LEU A 248 15.38 8.34 19.01
C LEU A 248 13.91 8.63 18.74
N LEU A 249 13.59 9.80 18.18
CA LEU A 249 12.25 10.15 17.73
C LEU A 249 12.06 9.75 16.27
N MET A 250 11.17 8.81 16.07
CA MET A 250 10.87 8.22 14.75
C MET A 250 9.60 8.82 14.16
N ARG A 251 9.46 8.74 12.81
CA ARG A 251 8.32 9.25 12.06
C ARG A 251 8.09 10.75 12.16
N LYS A 252 9.21 11.53 12.27
CA LYS A 252 9.19 13.00 12.16
C LYS A 252 8.68 13.50 10.80
N TYR A 253 8.77 12.65 9.80
CA TYR A 253 8.25 12.88 8.45
C TYR A 253 7.44 11.67 8.01
N TYR A 254 6.42 11.91 7.19
CA TYR A 254 5.61 10.88 6.57
C TYR A 254 5.26 11.28 5.13
N THR A 255 4.95 10.29 4.30
CA THR A 255 4.48 10.51 2.93
C THR A 255 2.99 10.21 2.87
N PRO A 256 2.13 11.21 2.61
CA PRO A 256 0.70 10.99 2.45
C PRO A 256 0.41 10.00 1.31
N PRO A 257 -0.68 9.20 1.38
CA PRO A 257 -1.02 8.24 0.34
C PRO A 257 -1.55 8.88 -0.97
N MET A 258 -1.65 10.22 -1.01
CA MET A 258 -2.14 10.98 -2.16
C MET A 258 -0.99 11.60 -2.96
N LEU A 259 -1.15 11.68 -4.27
CA LEU A 259 -0.22 12.38 -5.15
C LEU A 259 -0.25 13.92 -4.92
N PRO A 260 0.89 14.59 -5.00
CA PRO A 260 2.24 14.06 -5.22
C PRO A 260 2.80 13.39 -3.96
N LEU A 261 3.46 12.21 -4.12
CA LEU A 261 4.08 11.46 -3.03
C LEU A 261 5.33 12.20 -2.50
N ARG A 262 5.12 13.26 -1.73
CA ARG A 262 6.18 14.06 -1.10
C ARG A 262 6.15 13.91 0.41
N ALA A 263 7.32 13.70 0.99
CA ALA A 263 7.46 13.66 2.44
C ALA A 263 7.07 15.02 3.06
N LYS A 264 6.22 14.97 4.08
CA LYS A 264 5.81 16.11 4.91
C LYS A 264 6.34 15.94 6.33
N LYS A 265 6.65 17.05 7.00
CA LYS A 265 6.94 17.04 8.42
C LYS A 265 5.67 16.66 9.18
N ASN A 266 5.77 15.67 10.05
CA ASN A 266 4.70 15.29 10.96
C ASN A 266 4.54 16.35 12.03
N ARG A 267 3.35 16.92 12.15
CA ARG A 267 2.99 17.94 13.15
C ARG A 267 1.90 17.43 14.10
N GLY A 268 1.70 16.09 14.15
CA GLY A 268 0.67 15.42 14.92
C GLY A 268 -0.41 14.77 14.04
N GLU A 269 -0.23 14.74 12.70
CA GLU A 269 -1.18 14.09 11.81
C GLU A 269 -1.05 12.55 11.85
N GLU A 270 0.14 12.06 12.20
CA GLU A 270 0.46 10.63 12.28
C GLU A 270 1.20 10.33 13.59
N ASP A 271 1.07 9.10 14.11
CA ASP A 271 1.78 8.67 15.30
C ASP A 271 3.29 8.85 15.17
N MET A 272 3.94 9.41 16.16
CA MET A 272 5.40 9.44 16.33
C MET A 272 5.80 8.47 17.44
N PHE A 273 6.97 7.88 17.31
CA PHE A 273 7.47 6.90 18.27
C PHE A 273 8.76 7.43 18.89
N LEU A 274 8.81 7.54 20.22
CA LEU A 274 9.98 7.93 20.96
C LEU A 274 10.57 6.70 21.66
N CYS A 275 11.82 6.39 21.35
CA CYS A 275 12.62 5.42 22.07
C CYS A 275 13.64 6.18 22.93
N GLU A 276 13.42 6.22 24.24
CA GLU A 276 14.36 6.85 25.18
C GLU A 276 15.55 5.94 25.45
N GLY A 277 16.76 6.52 25.53
CA GLY A 277 17.98 5.78 25.79
C GLY A 277 18.35 4.76 24.71
N ALA A 278 17.98 5.03 23.45
CA ALA A 278 18.25 4.15 22.31
C ALA A 278 19.75 3.98 22.00
N HIS A 279 20.60 4.91 22.44
CA HIS A 279 22.05 4.91 22.22
C HIS A 279 22.76 5.78 23.24
N GLU A 280 24.10 5.77 23.26
CA GLU A 280 24.91 6.59 24.15
C GLU A 280 24.68 8.08 23.90
N ALA A 281 24.39 8.84 24.96
CA ALA A 281 24.18 10.28 24.90
C ALA A 281 25.52 11.05 24.85
N ILE A 282 25.60 12.09 24.01
CA ILE A 282 26.72 13.05 24.02
C ILE A 282 26.44 14.19 25.00
N ILE A 283 25.16 14.59 25.12
CA ILE A 283 24.71 15.73 25.94
C ILE A 283 23.80 15.22 27.05
N PRO A 284 23.96 15.70 28.30
CA PRO A 284 23.03 15.44 29.37
C PRO A 284 21.62 15.94 29.05
N LYS A 285 20.59 15.20 29.47
CA LYS A 285 19.19 15.54 29.21
C LYS A 285 18.79 16.91 29.78
N GLU A 286 19.38 17.26 30.90
CA GLU A 286 19.18 18.55 31.59
C GLU A 286 19.65 19.73 30.73
N ASP A 287 20.86 19.63 30.16
CA ASP A 287 21.42 20.65 29.26
C ASP A 287 20.61 20.82 27.96
N TYR A 288 20.16 19.72 27.40
CA TYR A 288 19.27 19.75 26.24
C TYR A 288 17.96 20.47 26.56
N LEU A 289 17.32 20.14 27.67
CA LEU A 289 16.06 20.78 28.09
C LEU A 289 16.27 22.28 28.38
N ALA A 290 17.35 22.64 29.03
CA ALA A 290 17.71 24.07 29.29
C ALA A 290 17.87 24.82 27.95
N VAL A 291 18.53 24.21 26.97
CA VAL A 291 18.68 24.79 25.62
C VAL A 291 17.31 24.95 24.92
N GLN A 292 16.40 23.96 25.01
CA GLN A 292 15.07 24.08 24.42
C GLN A 292 14.28 25.24 25.03
N GLU A 293 14.36 25.42 26.36
CA GLU A 293 13.71 26.52 27.08
C GLU A 293 14.25 27.87 26.63
N MET A 294 15.60 28.03 26.64
CA MET A 294 16.24 29.25 26.13
C MET A 294 15.86 29.60 24.69
N ARG A 295 15.71 28.59 23.83
CA ARG A 295 15.26 28.77 22.45
C ARG A 295 13.82 29.24 22.38
N ARG A 296 12.92 28.65 23.19
CA ARG A 296 11.53 29.07 23.33
C ARG A 296 11.41 30.52 23.74
N GLU A 297 12.08 30.91 24.82
CA GLU A 297 12.09 32.28 25.31
C GLU A 297 12.60 33.29 24.28
N ARG A 298 13.69 32.95 23.58
CA ARG A 298 14.22 33.81 22.50
C ARG A 298 13.21 33.94 21.36
N SER A 299 12.54 32.86 20.94
CA SER A 299 11.51 32.90 19.90
C SER A 299 10.35 33.81 20.32
N GLU A 300 9.85 33.70 21.55
CA GLU A 300 8.76 34.53 22.05
C GLU A 300 9.09 36.02 22.09
N LYS A 301 10.35 36.36 22.40
CA LYS A 301 10.82 37.77 22.38
C LYS A 301 10.85 38.37 20.97
N TYR A 302 11.13 37.56 19.96
CA TYR A 302 11.22 38.06 18.56
C TYR A 302 9.88 38.04 17.82
N PHE A 303 8.90 37.23 18.26
CA PHE A 303 7.58 37.09 17.63
C PHE A 303 6.45 37.74 18.46
N LYS A 304 6.73 38.75 19.32
CA LYS A 304 5.65 39.59 19.82
C LYS A 304 5.12 40.43 18.66
N PRO A 305 3.78 40.36 18.36
CA PRO A 305 3.16 41.15 17.33
C PRO A 305 3.25 42.65 17.58
#